data_e54da4348909e5617cee8f786855470b
#
_entry.id   e54da4348909e5617cee8f786855470b
#
_cell.length_a   1.000
_cell.length_b   1.000
_cell.length_c   1.000
_cell.angle_alpha   90.00
_cell.angle_beta   90.00
_cell.angle_gamma   90.00
#
_symmetry.space_group_name_H-M   'P 1'
#
loop_
_entity.id
_entity.type
_entity.pdbx_description
1 polymer ?
#
loop_
_entity_poly.entity_id
_entity_poly.type
_entity_poly.pdbx_seq_one_letter_code
_entity_poly.pdbx_strand_id
1 'polypeptide(L)'
;PKVKDIYTLINLIKVLGREVEFDENKEILKISKKNKDKYFAPYSIMKTMRAGVLVLAPLLAKFGKAKVSLPGGCSIGARPVNLHLDALKKLGAKINVKNGYIDASAPKGLLGANIKFSSISVGATESIIIAAVLAKGTTKISNAAIEPEVIDLIKFLNKCGADIKYNSKRKIIIKGVNFLYPIKHKIIPDRIEAGTYAIAALITNGKLLIKNVNNDHLQNIFSVLKKIGANIKTFKDSFVIFRKHQLKPFKIITKPYPGFPTDMQAQFMALATHIKGLSVINEEIFENRFLHVSX
;
A
#
# COMPACT_ATOMS: atom_id res chain seq x y z
N PRO A 1 11.32 -7.96 0.89
CA PRO A 1 10.95 -9.26 1.50
C PRO A 1 10.83 -10.36 0.46
N LYS A 2 11.01 -11.62 0.90
CA LYS A 2 10.95 -12.79 0.03
C LYS A 2 9.52 -13.37 0.04
N VAL A 3 8.58 -12.61 -0.50
CA VAL A 3 7.18 -13.03 -0.56
C VAL A 3 6.73 -13.19 -2.01
N LYS A 4 5.76 -14.06 -2.24
CA LYS A 4 5.28 -14.44 -3.57
C LYS A 4 4.92 -13.23 -4.44
N ASP A 5 4.26 -12.23 -3.84
CA ASP A 5 3.83 -11.04 -4.58
C ASP A 5 5.00 -10.24 -5.14
N ILE A 6 6.14 -10.21 -4.41
CA ILE A 6 7.34 -9.51 -4.91
C ILE A 6 7.89 -10.24 -6.14
N TYR A 7 7.97 -11.57 -6.12
CA TYR A 7 8.44 -12.33 -7.30
C TYR A 7 7.48 -12.16 -8.47
N THR A 8 6.17 -12.13 -8.22
CA THR A 8 5.17 -11.88 -9.28
C THR A 8 5.36 -10.48 -9.87
N LEU A 9 5.58 -9.47 -9.02
CA LEU A 9 5.82 -8.10 -9.49
C LEU A 9 7.11 -8.01 -10.30
N ILE A 10 8.18 -8.68 -9.86
CA ILE A 10 9.45 -8.75 -10.61
C ILE A 10 9.19 -9.32 -12.02
N ASN A 11 8.43 -10.40 -12.11
CA ASN A 11 8.10 -11.00 -13.41
C ASN A 11 7.29 -10.03 -14.28
N LEU A 12 6.33 -9.32 -13.70
CA LEU A 12 5.54 -8.33 -14.43
C LEU A 12 6.44 -7.20 -14.96
N ILE A 13 7.35 -6.70 -14.14
CA ILE A 13 8.29 -5.62 -14.52
C ILE A 13 9.20 -6.11 -15.68
N LYS A 14 9.65 -7.37 -15.63
CA LYS A 14 10.44 -7.96 -16.72
C LYS A 14 9.63 -8.05 -18.00
N VAL A 15 8.37 -8.47 -17.94
CA VAL A 15 7.47 -8.52 -19.11
C VAL A 15 7.26 -7.13 -19.70
N LEU A 16 7.29 -6.09 -18.86
CA LEU A 16 7.15 -4.69 -19.31
C LEU A 16 8.46 -4.10 -19.86
N GLY A 17 9.52 -4.92 -20.00
CA GLY A 17 10.74 -4.52 -20.70
C GLY A 17 11.87 -4.03 -19.80
N ARG A 18 11.81 -4.33 -18.52
CA ARG A 18 12.88 -3.96 -17.59
C ARG A 18 13.74 -5.18 -17.24
N GLU A 19 15.00 -4.92 -16.95
CA GLU A 19 15.89 -5.91 -16.35
C GLU A 19 15.83 -5.76 -14.83
N VAL A 20 15.71 -6.87 -14.14
CA VAL A 20 15.60 -6.87 -12.67
C VAL A 20 16.62 -7.84 -12.10
N GLU A 21 17.49 -7.34 -11.23
CA GLU A 21 18.42 -8.13 -10.45
C GLU A 21 17.96 -8.08 -8.99
N PHE A 22 17.75 -9.25 -8.38
CA PHE A 22 17.34 -9.31 -6.97
C PHE A 22 18.37 -10.12 -6.18
N ASP A 23 19.17 -9.39 -5.38
CA ASP A 23 20.10 -10.01 -4.42
C ASP A 23 19.30 -10.31 -3.14
N GLU A 24 18.89 -11.56 -3.00
CA GLU A 24 18.05 -12.00 -1.88
C GLU A 24 18.78 -11.94 -0.54
N ASN A 25 20.10 -12.11 -0.55
CA ASN A 25 20.89 -12.10 0.68
C ASN A 25 21.04 -10.68 1.25
N LYS A 26 21.24 -9.72 0.36
CA LYS A 26 21.36 -8.29 0.74
C LYS A 26 20.01 -7.59 0.73
N GLU A 27 18.97 -8.24 0.23
CA GLU A 27 17.62 -7.67 0.05
C GLU A 27 17.65 -6.41 -0.82
N ILE A 28 18.46 -6.45 -1.89
CA ILE A 28 18.62 -5.34 -2.82
C ILE A 28 17.99 -5.71 -4.16
N LEU A 29 17.05 -4.87 -4.60
CA LEU A 29 16.42 -4.98 -5.90
C LEU A 29 16.96 -3.86 -6.79
N LYS A 30 17.53 -4.23 -7.95
CA LYS A 30 18.02 -3.28 -8.94
C LYS A 30 17.18 -3.42 -10.21
N ILE A 31 16.62 -2.32 -10.66
CA ILE A 31 15.79 -2.28 -11.88
C ILE A 31 16.46 -1.35 -12.88
N SER A 32 16.67 -1.82 -14.11
CA SER A 32 17.28 -1.05 -15.16
C SER A 32 16.55 -1.21 -16.48
N LYS A 33 16.82 -0.30 -17.41
CA LYS A 33 16.24 -0.40 -18.76
C LYS A 33 17.04 -1.43 -19.55
N LYS A 34 16.35 -2.34 -20.24
CA LYS A 34 17.01 -3.36 -21.06
C LYS A 34 16.64 -3.26 -22.53
N ASN A 35 15.36 -3.39 -22.86
CA ASN A 35 14.90 -3.53 -24.23
C ASN A 35 13.77 -2.54 -24.55
N LYS A 36 13.06 -2.79 -25.64
CA LYS A 36 11.90 -1.98 -26.01
C LYS A 36 10.86 -1.98 -24.91
N ASP A 37 10.39 -0.81 -24.58
CA ASP A 37 9.34 -0.62 -23.58
C ASP A 37 8.05 -1.29 -24.04
N LYS A 38 7.38 -1.99 -23.13
CA LYS A 38 6.10 -2.64 -23.36
C LYS A 38 5.05 -2.05 -22.41
N TYR A 39 3.82 -2.00 -22.90
CA TYR A 39 2.72 -1.38 -22.16
C TYR A 39 1.54 -2.33 -21.95
N PHE A 40 1.76 -3.62 -22.12
CA PHE A 40 0.73 -4.67 -21.98
C PHE A 40 1.04 -5.56 -20.79
N ALA A 41 0.12 -5.59 -19.79
CA ALA A 41 0.21 -6.46 -18.61
C ALA A 41 -0.83 -7.58 -18.73
N PRO A 42 -0.39 -8.83 -19.03
CA PRO A 42 -1.30 -9.92 -19.37
C PRO A 42 -2.00 -10.55 -18.18
N TYR A 43 -3.17 -11.10 -18.40
CA TYR A 43 -3.98 -11.78 -17.38
C TYR A 43 -3.22 -12.89 -16.64
N SER A 44 -2.40 -13.63 -17.34
CA SER A 44 -1.63 -14.74 -16.75
C SER A 44 -0.81 -14.33 -15.52
N ILE A 45 -0.32 -13.08 -15.50
CA ILE A 45 0.42 -12.52 -14.36
C ILE A 45 -0.52 -11.76 -13.43
N MET A 46 -1.40 -10.94 -13.99
CA MET A 46 -2.28 -10.05 -13.22
C MET A 46 -3.25 -10.81 -12.31
N LYS A 47 -3.68 -12.03 -12.72
CA LYS A 47 -4.62 -12.82 -11.92
C LYS A 47 -4.09 -13.24 -10.55
N THR A 48 -2.78 -13.22 -10.38
CA THR A 48 -2.14 -13.69 -9.15
C THR A 48 -1.74 -12.58 -8.19
N MET A 49 -1.94 -11.30 -8.60
CA MET A 49 -1.48 -10.17 -7.80
C MET A 49 -2.44 -8.97 -7.93
N ARG A 50 -3.00 -8.55 -6.81
CA ARG A 50 -3.92 -7.41 -6.79
C ARG A 50 -3.26 -6.07 -7.10
N ALA A 51 -2.04 -5.90 -6.59
CA ALA A 51 -1.30 -4.66 -6.78
C ALA A 51 -0.91 -4.42 -8.24
N GLY A 52 -1.14 -5.40 -9.12
CA GLY A 52 -0.84 -5.27 -10.54
C GLY A 52 -1.51 -4.07 -11.20
N VAL A 53 -2.68 -3.65 -10.71
CA VAL A 53 -3.37 -2.47 -11.27
C VAL A 53 -2.51 -1.20 -11.15
N LEU A 54 -1.58 -1.17 -10.19
CA LEU A 54 -0.69 -0.02 -10.00
C LEU A 54 0.26 0.22 -11.19
N VAL A 55 0.46 -0.76 -12.08
CA VAL A 55 1.28 -0.53 -13.29
C VAL A 55 0.57 0.34 -14.32
N LEU A 56 -0.76 0.46 -14.25
CA LEU A 56 -1.53 1.28 -15.18
C LEU A 56 -1.06 2.74 -15.18
N ALA A 57 -0.89 3.31 -13.99
CA ALA A 57 -0.52 4.72 -13.83
C ALA A 57 0.86 5.04 -14.43
N PRO A 58 1.94 4.31 -14.09
CA PRO A 58 3.26 4.62 -14.68
C PRO A 58 3.32 4.35 -16.18
N LEU A 59 2.61 3.35 -16.70
CA LEU A 59 2.55 3.11 -18.15
C LEU A 59 1.89 4.27 -18.87
N LEU A 60 0.77 4.77 -18.37
CA LEU A 60 0.09 5.94 -18.94
C LEU A 60 0.97 7.18 -18.85
N ALA A 61 1.58 7.42 -17.68
CA ALA A 61 2.40 8.61 -17.46
C ALA A 61 3.61 8.66 -18.42
N LYS A 62 4.22 7.50 -18.63
CA LYS A 62 5.47 7.44 -19.41
C LYS A 62 5.25 7.26 -20.90
N PHE A 63 4.29 6.41 -21.29
CA PHE A 63 4.11 6.01 -22.69
C PHE A 63 2.83 6.55 -23.33
N GLY A 64 1.94 7.14 -22.53
CA GLY A 64 0.67 7.63 -23.04
C GLY A 64 -0.31 6.53 -23.42
N LYS A 65 -0.02 5.27 -23.10
CA LYS A 65 -0.89 4.13 -23.38
C LYS A 65 -0.57 2.96 -22.47
N ALA A 66 -1.58 2.17 -22.17
CA ALA A 66 -1.43 0.97 -21.35
C ALA A 66 -2.58 0.01 -21.63
N LYS A 67 -2.29 -1.28 -21.66
CA LYS A 67 -3.32 -2.32 -21.69
C LYS A 67 -3.04 -3.29 -20.56
N VAL A 68 -3.91 -3.29 -19.56
CA VAL A 68 -3.70 -3.99 -18.29
C VAL A 68 -4.91 -4.86 -18.01
N SER A 69 -4.68 -6.15 -17.77
CA SER A 69 -5.77 -7.04 -17.36
C SER A 69 -6.35 -6.58 -16.02
N LEU A 70 -7.66 -6.68 -15.87
CA LEU A 70 -8.30 -6.47 -14.58
C LEU A 70 -7.71 -7.47 -13.57
N PRO A 71 -7.50 -7.04 -12.33
CA PRO A 71 -7.00 -7.96 -11.31
C PRO A 71 -8.01 -9.08 -11.06
N GLY A 72 -7.50 -10.25 -10.74
CA GLY A 72 -8.34 -11.39 -10.38
C GLY A 72 -9.17 -11.10 -9.13
N GLY A 73 -10.23 -11.85 -8.96
CA GLY A 73 -11.10 -11.72 -7.79
C GLY A 73 -10.35 -12.02 -6.51
N CYS A 74 -10.81 -11.43 -5.42
CA CYS A 74 -10.23 -11.67 -4.11
C CYS A 74 -11.31 -12.04 -3.10
N SER A 75 -10.95 -12.94 -2.22
CA SER A 75 -11.81 -13.38 -1.12
C SER A 75 -12.20 -12.26 -0.16
N ILE A 76 -11.40 -11.20 -0.08
CA ILE A 76 -11.66 -10.09 0.84
C ILE A 76 -12.78 -9.15 0.35
N GLY A 77 -13.24 -9.34 -0.90
CA GLY A 77 -14.29 -8.53 -1.52
C GLY A 77 -13.81 -7.71 -2.70
N ALA A 78 -14.77 -7.18 -3.45
CA ALA A 78 -14.47 -6.34 -4.60
C ALA A 78 -13.80 -5.05 -4.15
N ARG A 79 -12.55 -4.88 -4.53
CA ARG A 79 -11.88 -3.59 -4.34
C ARG A 79 -12.15 -2.76 -5.60
N PRO A 80 -12.87 -1.65 -5.47
CA PRO A 80 -13.25 -0.90 -6.68
C PRO A 80 -12.02 -0.29 -7.34
N VAL A 81 -11.64 -0.83 -8.49
CA VAL A 81 -10.67 -0.17 -9.37
C VAL A 81 -11.23 1.15 -9.90
N ASN A 82 -12.52 1.37 -9.74
CA ASN A 82 -13.20 2.57 -10.23
C ASN A 82 -12.55 3.85 -9.71
N LEU A 83 -12.13 3.89 -8.44
CA LEU A 83 -11.46 5.07 -7.88
C LEU A 83 -10.18 5.40 -8.66
N HIS A 84 -9.40 4.37 -9.04
CA HIS A 84 -8.20 4.55 -9.86
C HIS A 84 -8.57 5.08 -11.24
N LEU A 85 -9.54 4.43 -11.91
CA LEU A 85 -9.90 4.76 -13.28
C LEU A 85 -10.54 6.16 -13.38
N ASP A 86 -11.45 6.49 -12.47
CA ASP A 86 -12.11 7.79 -12.47
C ASP A 86 -11.12 8.93 -12.25
N ALA A 87 -10.15 8.72 -11.35
CA ALA A 87 -9.13 9.73 -11.11
C ALA A 87 -8.18 9.87 -12.31
N LEU A 88 -7.80 8.76 -12.96
CA LEU A 88 -6.99 8.82 -14.19
C LEU A 88 -7.72 9.53 -15.32
N LYS A 89 -9.05 9.33 -15.44
CA LYS A 89 -9.87 10.06 -16.42
C LYS A 89 -9.83 11.56 -16.15
N LYS A 90 -9.84 11.98 -14.89
CA LYS A 90 -9.73 13.41 -14.53
C LYS A 90 -8.37 13.99 -14.94
N LEU A 91 -7.32 13.16 -14.97
CA LEU A 91 -6.01 13.57 -15.49
C LEU A 91 -5.96 13.54 -17.02
N GLY A 92 -7.07 13.26 -17.69
CA GLY A 92 -7.16 13.30 -19.16
C GLY A 92 -7.00 11.95 -19.86
N ALA A 93 -6.93 10.85 -19.12
CA ALA A 93 -6.84 9.53 -19.72
C ALA A 93 -8.20 9.12 -20.33
N LYS A 94 -8.14 8.52 -21.51
CA LYS A 94 -9.29 7.84 -22.12
C LYS A 94 -9.18 6.37 -21.73
N ILE A 95 -10.21 5.86 -21.07
CA ILE A 95 -10.18 4.50 -20.52
C ILE A 95 -11.40 3.72 -20.96
N ASN A 96 -11.17 2.55 -21.51
CA ASN A 96 -12.20 1.61 -21.92
C ASN A 96 -11.93 0.26 -21.24
N VAL A 97 -12.97 -0.35 -20.68
CA VAL A 97 -12.85 -1.68 -20.06
C VAL A 97 -13.63 -2.65 -20.94
N LYS A 98 -12.91 -3.62 -21.52
CA LYS A 98 -13.51 -4.58 -22.43
C LYS A 98 -12.79 -5.92 -22.33
N ASN A 99 -13.57 -7.00 -22.33
CA ASN A 99 -13.05 -8.38 -22.33
C ASN A 99 -12.05 -8.64 -21.20
N GLY A 100 -12.29 -8.07 -20.02
CA GLY A 100 -11.42 -8.26 -18.84
C GLY A 100 -10.14 -7.44 -18.87
N TYR A 101 -10.02 -6.49 -19.80
CA TYR A 101 -8.85 -5.60 -19.88
C TYR A 101 -9.24 -4.14 -19.74
N ILE A 102 -8.35 -3.39 -19.11
CA ILE A 102 -8.37 -1.92 -19.08
C ILE A 102 -7.49 -1.45 -20.23
N ASP A 103 -8.08 -0.78 -21.20
CA ASP A 103 -7.37 -0.17 -22.33
C ASP A 103 -7.39 1.34 -22.11
N ALA A 104 -6.20 1.93 -21.91
CA ALA A 104 -6.08 3.32 -21.50
C ALA A 104 -5.11 4.07 -22.41
N SER A 105 -5.44 5.32 -22.75
CA SER A 105 -4.59 6.16 -23.56
C SER A 105 -4.64 7.62 -23.13
N ALA A 106 -3.52 8.31 -23.31
CA ALA A 106 -3.38 9.75 -23.09
C ALA A 106 -2.42 10.28 -24.16
N PRO A 107 -2.86 10.36 -25.42
CA PRO A 107 -1.95 10.67 -26.52
C PRO A 107 -1.30 12.04 -26.44
N LYS A 108 -1.92 12.99 -25.72
CA LYS A 108 -1.36 14.32 -25.47
C LYS A 108 -0.67 14.43 -24.12
N GLY A 109 -0.49 13.30 -23.43
CA GLY A 109 0.02 13.24 -22.06
C GLY A 109 -1.08 13.51 -21.04
N LEU A 110 -0.77 13.24 -19.77
CA LEU A 110 -1.69 13.51 -18.66
C LEU A 110 -1.59 14.98 -18.26
N LEU A 111 -2.69 15.53 -17.75
CA LEU A 111 -2.78 16.91 -17.31
C LEU A 111 -3.15 16.96 -15.83
N GLY A 112 -2.56 17.92 -15.11
CA GLY A 112 -2.88 18.16 -13.70
C GLY A 112 -4.36 18.47 -13.52
N ALA A 113 -4.92 18.02 -12.40
CA ALA A 113 -6.35 18.18 -12.12
C ALA A 113 -6.62 18.21 -10.62
N ASN A 114 -7.80 18.68 -10.24
CA ASN A 114 -8.28 18.60 -8.87
C ASN A 114 -9.04 17.28 -8.70
N ILE A 115 -8.56 16.45 -7.78
CA ILE A 115 -9.11 15.12 -7.54
C ILE A 115 -9.53 15.02 -6.08
N LYS A 116 -10.80 14.73 -5.85
CA LYS A 116 -11.34 14.47 -4.51
C LYS A 116 -11.83 13.02 -4.50
N PHE A 117 -11.21 12.18 -3.69
CA PHE A 117 -11.67 10.80 -3.56
C PHE A 117 -12.95 10.73 -2.74
N SER A 118 -13.91 9.93 -3.19
CA SER A 118 -15.18 9.72 -2.48
C SER A 118 -14.94 8.87 -1.22
N SER A 119 -13.93 8.02 -1.24
CA SER A 119 -13.48 7.26 -0.07
C SER A 119 -11.96 7.21 -0.07
N ILE A 120 -11.38 7.05 1.12
CA ILE A 120 -9.92 6.97 1.26
C ILE A 120 -9.44 5.62 0.74
N SER A 121 -8.56 5.64 -0.24
CA SER A 121 -8.00 4.43 -0.86
C SER A 121 -6.49 4.59 -1.00
N VAL A 122 -5.74 3.67 -0.41
CA VAL A 122 -4.28 3.63 -0.53
C VAL A 122 -3.89 3.45 -2.00
N GLY A 123 -4.42 2.41 -2.65
CA GLY A 123 -4.05 2.10 -4.04
C GLY A 123 -4.39 3.21 -5.01
N ALA A 124 -5.59 3.82 -4.88
CA ALA A 124 -5.99 4.93 -5.76
C ALA A 124 -5.08 6.15 -5.53
N THR A 125 -4.76 6.46 -4.27
CA THR A 125 -3.84 7.57 -3.94
C THR A 125 -2.48 7.33 -4.58
N GLU A 126 -1.92 6.13 -4.42
CA GLU A 126 -0.62 5.75 -5.01
C GLU A 126 -0.64 5.87 -6.54
N SER A 127 -1.71 5.35 -7.18
CA SER A 127 -1.86 5.42 -8.64
C SER A 127 -1.82 6.86 -9.13
N ILE A 128 -2.55 7.75 -8.45
CA ILE A 128 -2.64 9.14 -8.90
C ILE A 128 -1.34 9.89 -8.62
N ILE A 129 -0.67 9.62 -7.51
CA ILE A 129 0.66 10.18 -7.24
C ILE A 129 1.61 9.80 -8.39
N ILE A 130 1.67 8.52 -8.73
CA ILE A 130 2.57 8.01 -9.78
C ILE A 130 2.23 8.63 -11.14
N ALA A 131 0.94 8.73 -11.48
CA ALA A 131 0.52 9.32 -12.75
C ALA A 131 0.83 10.81 -12.83
N ALA A 132 0.60 11.53 -11.73
CA ALA A 132 0.66 13.00 -11.69
C ALA A 132 2.08 13.55 -11.71
N VAL A 133 3.09 12.78 -11.29
CA VAL A 133 4.47 13.29 -11.24
C VAL A 133 5.01 13.69 -12.62
N LEU A 134 4.49 13.07 -13.69
CA LEU A 134 4.87 13.41 -15.07
C LEU A 134 3.75 14.13 -15.84
N ALA A 135 2.62 14.43 -15.19
CA ALA A 135 1.51 15.16 -15.82
C ALA A 135 1.87 16.65 -15.97
N LYS A 136 1.41 17.28 -17.03
CA LYS A 136 1.63 18.73 -17.23
C LYS A 136 0.74 19.51 -16.27
N GLY A 137 1.34 20.42 -15.51
CA GLY A 137 0.61 21.29 -14.57
C GLY A 137 0.61 20.72 -13.17
N THR A 138 -0.39 21.13 -12.38
CA THR A 138 -0.47 20.80 -10.96
C THR A 138 -1.68 19.92 -10.68
N THR A 139 -1.47 18.83 -9.94
CA THR A 139 -2.55 17.99 -9.45
C THR A 139 -2.73 18.23 -7.96
N LYS A 140 -3.97 18.40 -7.53
CA LYS A 140 -4.34 18.57 -6.12
C LYS A 140 -5.26 17.42 -5.73
N ILE A 141 -4.83 16.61 -4.77
CA ILE A 141 -5.62 15.48 -4.27
C ILE A 141 -6.19 15.85 -2.90
N SER A 142 -7.49 15.63 -2.71
CA SER A 142 -8.16 15.75 -1.42
C SER A 142 -8.70 14.39 -1.00
N ASN A 143 -8.82 14.19 0.31
CA ASN A 143 -9.25 12.92 0.90
C ASN A 143 -8.31 11.77 0.51
N ALA A 144 -7.02 12.04 0.48
CA ALA A 144 -5.97 11.08 0.13
C ALA A 144 -5.66 10.14 1.29
N ALA A 145 -5.16 8.96 0.97
CA ALA A 145 -4.54 8.08 1.96
C ALA A 145 -3.20 8.69 2.41
N ILE A 146 -2.88 8.57 3.70
CA ILE A 146 -1.63 9.08 4.28
C ILE A 146 -0.90 8.00 5.10
N GLU A 147 -1.15 6.74 4.79
CA GLU A 147 -0.44 5.62 5.39
C GLU A 147 1.08 5.79 5.22
N PRO A 148 1.89 5.26 6.16
CA PRO A 148 3.35 5.35 6.04
C PRO A 148 3.90 4.93 4.68
N GLU A 149 3.26 3.94 4.04
CA GLU A 149 3.66 3.41 2.73
C GLU A 149 3.45 4.46 1.63
N VAL A 150 2.36 5.23 1.70
CA VAL A 150 2.08 6.33 0.77
C VAL A 150 3.13 7.43 0.95
N ILE A 151 3.45 7.76 2.20
CA ILE A 151 4.45 8.78 2.50
C ILE A 151 5.83 8.32 2.02
N ASP A 152 6.15 7.03 2.16
CA ASP A 152 7.41 6.49 1.64
C ASP A 152 7.50 6.61 0.12
N LEU A 153 6.39 6.35 -0.60
CA LEU A 153 6.32 6.56 -2.06
C LEU A 153 6.60 8.03 -2.41
N ILE A 154 5.99 8.97 -1.66
CA ILE A 154 6.22 10.41 -1.88
C ILE A 154 7.70 10.74 -1.67
N LYS A 155 8.31 10.24 -0.60
CA LYS A 155 9.73 10.47 -0.31
C LYS A 155 10.62 9.90 -1.43
N PHE A 156 10.30 8.69 -1.89
CA PHE A 156 11.01 8.06 -3.00
C PHE A 156 10.94 8.92 -4.27
N LEU A 157 9.73 9.33 -4.66
CA LEU A 157 9.53 10.11 -5.88
C LEU A 157 10.20 11.50 -5.78
N ASN A 158 10.13 12.15 -4.61
CA ASN A 158 10.82 13.45 -4.43
C ASN A 158 12.33 13.29 -4.55
N LYS A 159 12.91 12.19 -4.06
CA LYS A 159 14.34 11.90 -4.29
C LYS A 159 14.65 11.71 -5.78
N CYS A 160 13.69 11.17 -6.54
CA CYS A 160 13.83 11.02 -8.00
C CYS A 160 13.69 12.35 -8.74
N GLY A 161 13.36 13.44 -8.05
CA GLY A 161 13.20 14.76 -8.68
C GLY A 161 11.77 15.23 -8.84
N ALA A 162 10.79 14.51 -8.28
CA ALA A 162 9.41 14.96 -8.28
C ALA A 162 9.21 16.14 -7.32
N ASP A 163 8.09 16.86 -7.46
CA ASP A 163 7.72 17.98 -6.58
C ASP A 163 6.35 17.66 -5.98
N ILE A 164 6.39 16.99 -4.82
CA ILE A 164 5.18 16.53 -4.12
C ILE A 164 5.19 17.07 -2.69
N LYS A 165 4.09 17.73 -2.29
CA LYS A 165 3.86 18.19 -0.92
C LYS A 165 2.58 17.56 -0.38
N TYR A 166 2.54 17.30 0.91
CA TYR A 166 1.36 16.72 1.56
C TYR A 166 1.19 17.28 2.97
N ASN A 167 -0.01 17.09 3.54
CA ASN A 167 -0.28 17.49 4.92
C ASN A 167 -1.19 16.48 5.64
N SER A 168 -1.34 16.68 6.95
CA SER A 168 -2.14 15.81 7.81
C SER A 168 -3.65 15.88 7.50
N LYS A 169 -4.10 16.87 6.74
CA LYS A 169 -5.50 17.04 6.32
C LYS A 169 -5.81 16.26 5.04
N ARG A 170 -4.98 15.27 4.70
CA ARG A 170 -5.16 14.38 3.54
C ARG A 170 -5.17 15.12 2.21
N LYS A 171 -4.35 16.18 2.12
CA LYS A 171 -4.18 16.93 0.87
C LYS A 171 -2.77 16.66 0.33
N ILE A 172 -2.68 16.37 -0.96
CA ILE A 172 -1.42 16.16 -1.67
C ILE A 172 -1.42 17.09 -2.88
N ILE A 173 -0.32 17.82 -3.08
CA ILE A 173 -0.12 18.72 -4.22
C ILE A 173 1.10 18.22 -4.98
N ILE A 174 0.93 17.98 -6.27
CA ILE A 174 1.96 17.44 -7.16
C ILE A 174 2.13 18.40 -8.33
N LYS A 175 3.32 18.97 -8.46
CA LYS A 175 3.69 19.75 -9.66
C LYS A 175 4.40 18.80 -10.60
N GLY A 176 3.88 18.65 -11.80
CA GLY A 176 4.47 17.76 -12.80
C GLY A 176 5.88 18.16 -13.18
N VAL A 177 6.73 17.16 -13.43
CA VAL A 177 8.10 17.36 -13.91
C VAL A 177 8.30 16.62 -15.23
N ASN A 178 9.33 17.00 -15.99
CA ASN A 178 9.55 16.42 -17.32
C ASN A 178 10.17 15.03 -17.27
N PHE A 179 10.94 14.73 -16.21
CA PHE A 179 11.62 13.44 -16.08
C PHE A 179 11.99 13.18 -14.61
N LEU A 180 12.29 11.92 -14.31
CA LEU A 180 12.71 11.47 -13.00
C LEU A 180 14.09 10.82 -13.11
N TYR A 181 14.90 10.96 -12.07
CA TYR A 181 16.25 10.42 -11.99
C TYR A 181 16.26 9.07 -11.26
N PRO A 182 17.14 8.15 -11.64
CA PRO A 182 17.32 6.93 -10.85
C PRO A 182 17.97 7.25 -9.50
N ILE A 183 17.54 6.56 -8.46
CA ILE A 183 18.06 6.75 -7.11
C ILE A 183 18.13 5.42 -6.37
N LYS A 184 18.82 5.43 -5.24
CA LYS A 184 18.78 4.35 -4.25
C LYS A 184 17.82 4.76 -3.13
N HIS A 185 16.95 3.83 -2.72
CA HIS A 185 15.96 4.07 -1.68
C HIS A 185 15.85 2.85 -0.77
N LYS A 186 15.84 3.10 0.52
CA LYS A 186 15.57 2.05 1.50
C LYS A 186 14.08 2.14 1.87
N ILE A 187 13.37 1.07 1.57
CA ILE A 187 11.93 0.97 1.85
C ILE A 187 11.74 0.89 3.37
N ILE A 188 10.68 1.50 3.86
CA ILE A 188 10.35 1.50 5.30
C ILE A 188 10.08 0.06 5.81
N PRO A 189 10.32 -0.20 7.11
CA PRO A 189 9.98 -1.50 7.70
C PRO A 189 8.47 -1.77 7.66
N ASP A 190 8.11 -3.05 7.57
CA ASP A 190 6.71 -3.48 7.52
C ASP A 190 6.10 -3.44 8.94
N ARG A 191 5.26 -2.43 9.18
CA ARG A 191 4.57 -2.25 10.47
C ARG A 191 3.56 -3.37 10.74
N ILE A 192 2.98 -3.96 9.71
CA ILE A 192 2.00 -5.03 9.88
C ILE A 192 2.70 -6.34 10.27
N GLU A 193 3.84 -6.64 9.66
CA GLU A 193 4.67 -7.78 10.07
C GLU A 193 5.09 -7.62 11.55
N ALA A 194 5.60 -6.44 11.92
CA ALA A 194 6.01 -6.16 13.30
C ALA A 194 4.83 -6.34 14.27
N GLY A 195 3.67 -5.79 13.94
CA GLY A 195 2.46 -5.93 14.74
C GLY A 195 2.01 -7.38 14.88
N THR A 196 2.13 -8.15 13.81
CA THR A 196 1.74 -9.57 13.80
C THR A 196 2.61 -10.38 14.78
N TYR A 197 3.93 -10.16 14.77
CA TYR A 197 4.82 -10.83 15.72
C TYR A 197 4.60 -10.35 17.16
N ALA A 198 4.22 -9.08 17.34
CA ALA A 198 3.85 -8.58 18.66
C ALA A 198 2.63 -9.33 19.21
N ILE A 199 1.61 -9.55 18.38
CA ILE A 199 0.43 -10.32 18.78
C ILE A 199 0.82 -11.78 19.11
N ALA A 200 1.69 -12.39 18.29
CA ALA A 200 2.14 -13.76 18.54
C ALA A 200 2.81 -13.89 19.92
N ALA A 201 3.65 -12.91 20.30
CA ALA A 201 4.29 -12.91 21.63
C ALA A 201 3.25 -12.86 22.75
N LEU A 202 2.19 -12.05 22.58
CA LEU A 202 1.16 -11.92 23.63
C LEU A 202 0.30 -13.19 23.76
N ILE A 203 -0.06 -13.82 22.63
CA ILE A 203 -0.86 -15.06 22.63
C ILE A 203 -0.09 -16.17 23.33
N THR A 204 1.20 -16.31 23.03
CA THR A 204 2.05 -17.39 23.58
C THR A 204 2.60 -17.07 24.98
N ASN A 205 2.22 -15.92 25.55
CA ASN A 205 2.77 -15.42 26.83
C ASN A 205 4.29 -15.31 26.80
N GLY A 206 4.82 -14.97 25.63
CA GLY A 206 6.26 -14.80 25.41
C GLY A 206 6.73 -13.38 25.62
N LYS A 207 8.06 -13.23 25.52
CA LYS A 207 8.72 -11.91 25.50
C LYS A 207 9.55 -11.84 24.24
N LEU A 208 9.34 -10.80 23.44
CA LEU A 208 9.96 -10.70 22.12
C LEU A 208 10.57 -9.34 21.89
N LEU A 209 11.81 -9.31 21.42
CA LEU A 209 12.46 -8.10 20.89
C LEU A 209 12.31 -8.08 19.39
N ILE A 210 11.63 -7.07 18.88
CA ILE A 210 11.41 -6.89 17.43
C ILE A 210 12.30 -5.72 16.97
N LYS A 211 13.18 -6.02 16.00
CA LYS A 211 14.20 -5.08 15.50
C LYS A 211 13.86 -4.56 14.12
N ASN A 212 14.55 -3.51 13.70
CA ASN A 212 14.41 -2.90 12.38
C ASN A 212 12.98 -2.45 12.12
N VAL A 213 12.41 -1.72 13.08
CA VAL A 213 11.06 -1.15 12.99
C VAL A 213 11.11 0.37 13.05
N ASN A 214 10.04 1.00 12.65
CA ASN A 214 9.79 2.41 12.93
C ASN A 214 8.65 2.48 13.95
N ASN A 215 8.98 2.78 15.21
CA ASN A 215 8.00 2.81 16.29
C ASN A 215 6.88 3.85 16.05
N ASP A 216 7.18 4.92 15.32
CA ASP A 216 6.17 5.94 15.01
C ASP A 216 5.04 5.38 14.14
N HIS A 217 5.35 4.41 13.28
CA HIS A 217 4.36 3.78 12.41
C HIS A 217 3.45 2.78 13.16
N LEU A 218 3.81 2.44 14.40
CA LEU A 218 3.12 1.44 15.22
C LEU A 218 2.28 2.05 16.34
N GLN A 219 2.24 3.39 16.47
CA GLN A 219 1.60 4.05 17.62
C GLN A 219 0.12 3.69 17.75
N ASN A 220 -0.60 3.57 16.64
CA ASN A 220 -2.01 3.18 16.66
C ASN A 220 -2.22 1.75 17.17
N ILE A 221 -1.27 0.85 16.90
CA ILE A 221 -1.28 -0.53 17.41
C ILE A 221 -0.85 -0.55 18.89
N PHE A 222 0.25 0.14 19.20
CA PHE A 222 0.78 0.21 20.58
C PHE A 222 -0.26 0.78 21.55
N SER A 223 -1.02 1.80 21.13
CA SER A 223 -2.00 2.42 22.03
C SER A 223 -3.07 1.41 22.48
N VAL A 224 -3.55 0.57 21.56
CA VAL A 224 -4.52 -0.48 21.89
C VAL A 224 -3.87 -1.54 22.79
N LEU A 225 -2.67 -2.01 22.41
CA LEU A 225 -1.98 -3.07 23.15
C LEU A 225 -1.67 -2.63 24.60
N LYS A 226 -1.23 -1.40 24.79
CA LYS A 226 -0.95 -0.86 26.15
C LYS A 226 -2.24 -0.77 26.98
N LYS A 227 -3.34 -0.31 26.39
CA LYS A 227 -4.64 -0.19 27.07
C LYS A 227 -5.14 -1.54 27.59
N ILE A 228 -4.89 -2.62 26.85
CA ILE A 228 -5.34 -3.95 27.27
C ILE A 228 -4.38 -4.66 28.22
N GLY A 229 -3.22 -4.05 28.51
CA GLY A 229 -2.29 -4.54 29.53
C GLY A 229 -0.98 -5.10 29.01
N ALA A 230 -0.66 -4.93 27.73
CA ALA A 230 0.66 -5.31 27.21
C ALA A 230 1.74 -4.34 27.70
N ASN A 231 2.91 -4.88 27.98
CA ASN A 231 4.09 -4.11 28.32
C ASN A 231 4.93 -3.92 27.06
N ILE A 232 5.14 -2.66 26.68
CA ILE A 232 5.91 -2.31 25.49
C ILE A 232 6.98 -1.31 25.88
N LYS A 233 8.24 -1.65 25.57
CA LYS A 233 9.38 -0.74 25.77
C LYS A 233 10.02 -0.49 24.41
N THR A 234 10.03 0.78 24.00
CA THR A 234 10.57 1.18 22.70
C THR A 234 11.99 1.67 22.81
N PHE A 235 12.78 1.42 21.76
CA PHE A 235 14.13 1.94 21.55
C PHE A 235 14.12 2.66 20.20
N LYS A 236 15.27 3.11 19.73
CA LYS A 236 15.36 3.87 18.47
C LYS A 236 14.70 3.17 17.29
N ASP A 237 15.04 1.90 17.04
CA ASP A 237 14.57 1.13 15.89
C ASP A 237 14.12 -0.29 16.28
N SER A 238 13.66 -0.44 17.52
CA SER A 238 13.20 -1.74 18.03
C SER A 238 12.24 -1.53 19.19
N PHE A 239 11.54 -2.60 19.57
CA PHE A 239 10.74 -2.61 20.80
C PHE A 239 10.70 -4.01 21.39
N VAL A 240 10.50 -4.06 22.69
CA VAL A 240 10.25 -5.30 23.43
C VAL A 240 8.78 -5.34 23.81
N ILE A 241 8.15 -6.48 23.64
CA ILE A 241 6.75 -6.68 24.04
C ILE A 241 6.60 -7.97 24.86
N PHE A 242 5.79 -7.90 25.92
CA PHE A 242 5.44 -9.03 26.79
C PHE A 242 4.20 -8.66 27.59
N ARG A 243 3.64 -9.61 28.37
CA ARG A 243 2.61 -9.31 29.35
C ARG A 243 2.97 -9.93 30.69
N LYS A 244 2.61 -9.23 31.77
CA LYS A 244 2.80 -9.71 33.15
C LYS A 244 1.51 -10.34 33.71
N HIS A 245 0.37 -9.89 33.21
CA HIS A 245 -0.95 -10.27 33.71
C HIS A 245 -1.87 -10.65 32.57
N GLN A 246 -3.05 -11.11 32.87
CA GLN A 246 -4.09 -11.36 31.88
C GLN A 246 -4.43 -10.06 31.16
N LEU A 247 -4.56 -10.15 29.85
CA LEU A 247 -4.95 -8.98 29.05
C LEU A 247 -6.45 -8.75 29.18
N LYS A 248 -6.86 -7.47 29.02
CA LYS A 248 -8.25 -7.04 29.13
C LYS A 248 -8.94 -7.11 27.77
N PRO A 249 -10.27 -7.39 27.74
CA PRO A 249 -11.02 -7.32 26.51
C PRO A 249 -10.99 -5.89 25.92
N PHE A 250 -11.25 -5.79 24.63
CA PHE A 250 -11.07 -4.54 23.92
C PHE A 250 -12.16 -4.32 22.87
N LYS A 251 -12.26 -3.05 22.46
CA LYS A 251 -13.07 -2.67 21.31
C LYS A 251 -12.17 -1.94 20.31
N ILE A 252 -12.13 -2.41 19.06
CA ILE A 252 -11.43 -1.73 17.98
C ILE A 252 -12.36 -1.48 16.80
N ILE A 253 -12.08 -0.41 16.07
CA ILE A 253 -12.79 -0.03 14.85
C ILE A 253 -11.71 0.25 13.82
N THR A 254 -11.72 -0.50 12.71
CA THR A 254 -10.73 -0.26 11.65
C THR A 254 -11.01 1.07 10.95
N LYS A 255 -9.97 1.85 10.72
CA LYS A 255 -10.08 3.17 10.07
C LYS A 255 -8.81 3.46 9.28
N PRO A 256 -8.90 4.34 8.26
CA PRO A 256 -7.68 4.76 7.57
C PRO A 256 -6.66 5.36 8.54
N TYR A 257 -5.37 5.18 8.22
CA TYR A 257 -4.27 5.68 9.04
C TYR A 257 -4.48 7.20 9.35
N PRO A 258 -4.28 7.67 10.59
CA PRO A 258 -3.64 6.96 11.71
C PRO A 258 -4.61 6.16 12.59
N GLY A 259 -5.79 5.82 12.11
CA GLY A 259 -6.69 4.93 12.83
C GLY A 259 -6.18 3.50 12.86
N PHE A 260 -6.98 2.60 13.46
CA PHE A 260 -6.57 1.21 13.63
C PHE A 260 -6.54 0.50 12.25
N PRO A 261 -5.42 -0.12 11.86
CA PRO A 261 -5.29 -0.68 10.52
C PRO A 261 -6.10 -1.96 10.33
N THR A 262 -6.87 -2.02 9.23
CA THR A 262 -7.64 -3.21 8.85
C THR A 262 -6.72 -4.44 8.67
N ASP A 263 -5.46 -4.25 8.32
CA ASP A 263 -4.50 -5.35 8.14
C ASP A 263 -4.05 -5.98 9.47
N MET A 264 -4.42 -5.40 10.61
CA MET A 264 -4.21 -6.00 11.94
C MET A 264 -5.49 -6.59 12.53
N GLN A 265 -6.61 -6.51 11.83
CA GLN A 265 -7.90 -6.96 12.34
C GLN A 265 -7.88 -8.45 12.70
N ALA A 266 -7.41 -9.32 11.80
CA ALA A 266 -7.39 -10.77 12.02
C ALA A 266 -6.48 -11.15 13.19
N GLN A 267 -5.31 -10.51 13.30
CA GLN A 267 -4.36 -10.78 14.38
C GLN A 267 -4.97 -10.40 15.76
N PHE A 268 -5.64 -9.25 15.83
CA PHE A 268 -6.32 -8.84 17.06
C PHE A 268 -7.50 -9.75 17.37
N MET A 269 -8.19 -10.29 16.35
CA MET A 269 -9.25 -11.27 16.57
C MET A 269 -8.66 -12.56 17.18
N ALA A 270 -7.54 -13.04 16.66
CA ALA A 270 -6.84 -14.19 17.24
C ALA A 270 -6.45 -13.91 18.69
N LEU A 271 -5.93 -12.71 18.99
CA LEU A 271 -5.62 -12.32 20.37
C LEU A 271 -6.85 -12.35 21.25
N ALA A 272 -8.00 -11.85 20.75
CA ALA A 272 -9.26 -11.80 21.52
C ALA A 272 -9.70 -13.18 21.98
N THR A 273 -9.47 -14.24 21.16
CA THR A 273 -9.84 -15.62 21.57
C THR A 273 -9.06 -16.11 22.78
N HIS A 274 -7.96 -15.45 23.14
CA HIS A 274 -7.12 -15.79 24.31
C HIS A 274 -7.37 -14.87 25.50
N ILE A 275 -8.36 -13.98 25.40
CA ILE A 275 -8.67 -13.00 26.46
C ILE A 275 -10.05 -13.31 27.03
N LYS A 276 -10.14 -13.39 28.37
CA LYS A 276 -11.40 -13.62 29.06
C LYS A 276 -12.26 -12.36 29.01
N GLY A 277 -13.51 -12.49 28.57
CA GLY A 277 -14.45 -11.38 28.46
C GLY A 277 -14.83 -11.10 27.00
N LEU A 278 -15.63 -10.06 26.81
CA LEU A 278 -16.17 -9.72 25.48
C LEU A 278 -15.28 -8.67 24.81
N SER A 279 -14.64 -9.04 23.71
CA SER A 279 -13.97 -8.09 22.82
C SER A 279 -14.85 -7.85 21.59
N VAL A 280 -14.79 -6.64 21.05
CA VAL A 280 -15.63 -6.22 19.90
C VAL A 280 -14.71 -5.67 18.81
N ILE A 281 -14.92 -6.14 17.58
CA ILE A 281 -14.15 -5.68 16.41
C ILE A 281 -15.14 -5.21 15.34
N ASN A 282 -15.09 -3.93 15.01
CA ASN A 282 -15.86 -3.34 13.91
C ASN A 282 -14.96 -3.11 12.71
N GLU A 283 -15.27 -3.74 11.58
CA GLU A 283 -14.55 -3.57 10.33
C GLU A 283 -15.28 -2.54 9.47
N GLU A 284 -14.66 -1.37 9.26
CA GLU A 284 -15.27 -0.28 8.49
C GLU A 284 -14.55 0.00 7.16
N ILE A 285 -13.49 -0.77 6.84
CA ILE A 285 -12.70 -0.54 5.62
C ILE A 285 -13.15 -1.49 4.49
N PHE A 286 -13.32 -2.80 4.80
CA PHE A 286 -13.67 -3.80 3.78
C PHE A 286 -14.88 -4.62 4.21
N GLU A 287 -15.83 -4.79 3.28
CA GLU A 287 -17.11 -5.46 3.53
C GLU A 287 -16.97 -6.92 3.95
N ASN A 288 -16.06 -7.67 3.32
CA ASN A 288 -15.94 -9.11 3.51
C ASN A 288 -14.67 -9.51 4.28
N ARG A 289 -14.22 -8.66 5.22
CA ARG A 289 -12.97 -8.92 5.93
C ARG A 289 -13.08 -9.91 7.08
N PHE A 290 -14.26 -10.51 7.29
CA PHE A 290 -14.49 -11.54 8.32
C PHE A 290 -14.51 -12.97 7.75
N LEU A 291 -14.17 -13.19 6.49
CA LEU A 291 -14.19 -14.53 5.89
C LEU A 291 -13.33 -15.57 6.64
N HIS A 292 -12.25 -15.11 7.26
CA HIS A 292 -11.38 -15.98 8.06
C HIS A 292 -12.05 -16.52 9.33
N VAL A 293 -13.14 -15.93 9.77
CA VAL A 293 -13.87 -16.38 10.97
C VAL A 293 -14.47 -17.77 10.73
N SER A 294 -14.98 -18.07 9.53
CA SER A 294 -15.50 -19.39 9.17
C SER A 294 -14.42 -20.45 9.03
N UNK A 295 -13.45 -19.89 8.84
CA UNK A 295 -12.40 -20.74 8.62
C UNK A 295 -11.85 -21.28 9.68
#